data_71351b4dc7f2832d3ceb62b5bd79d261
#
_entry.id   71351b4dc7f2832d3ceb62b5bd79d261
#
_cell.length_a   1.000
_cell.length_b   1.000
_cell.length_c   1.000
_cell.angle_alpha   90.00
_cell.angle_beta   90.00
_cell.angle_gamma   90.00
#
_symmetry.space_group_name_H-M   'P 1'
#
loop_
_entity.id
_entity.type
_entity.pdbx_description
1 polymer ?
#
loop_
_entity_poly.entity_id
_entity_poly.type
_entity_poly.pdbx_seq_one_letter_code
_entity_poly.pdbx_strand_id
1 'polypeptide(L)'
;LVVVDGQLRDSMSDINPEDIESMDVLKDAGATALYGARASNGVILITTKRGKAGFREINFKAKLGLSYARTPYEFLEAGEYIKAMRKAHWDAGHLFQDKDGNTKTYWGNWESYLNGKQPFGTGNNLDQDIYSTQFLNEDNKYLLGRGWQTVTDPITGKEILYKNTDVDKYNLNDPAFSQDYNINMSGGNDRGTYYAGLGYNRQEGVPVNTFYERYSFITNASYKIADWLTSTSSLN
;
A
#
# COMPACT_ATOMS: atom_id res chain seq x y z
N LEU A 1 1.07 -3.38 -26.07
CA LEU A 1 1.88 -4.57 -26.30
C LEU A 1 3.31 -4.32 -25.81
N VAL A 2 3.91 -5.31 -25.14
CA VAL A 2 5.33 -5.24 -24.72
C VAL A 2 6.15 -6.26 -25.51
N VAL A 3 7.32 -5.84 -25.95
CA VAL A 3 8.28 -6.69 -26.68
C VAL A 3 9.64 -6.56 -26.00
N VAL A 4 10.19 -7.66 -25.53
CA VAL A 4 11.49 -7.71 -24.86
C VAL A 4 12.46 -8.55 -25.69
N ASP A 5 13.54 -7.95 -26.17
CA ASP A 5 14.52 -8.56 -27.05
C ASP A 5 13.90 -9.33 -28.24
N GLY A 6 12.78 -8.79 -28.78
CA GLY A 6 12.03 -9.39 -29.89
C GLY A 6 10.95 -10.40 -29.46
N GLN A 7 10.81 -10.72 -28.18
CA GLN A 7 9.77 -11.62 -27.65
C GLN A 7 8.56 -10.86 -27.15
N LEU A 8 7.37 -11.31 -27.53
CA LEU A 8 6.11 -10.73 -27.06
C LEU A 8 5.85 -11.12 -25.61
N ARG A 9 5.47 -10.12 -24.78
CA ARG A 9 5.08 -10.31 -23.37
C ARG A 9 3.79 -9.57 -23.08
N ASP A 10 3.05 -10.07 -22.12
CA ASP A 10 1.79 -9.45 -21.69
C ASP A 10 2.03 -8.33 -20.65
N SER A 11 3.13 -8.39 -19.92
CA SER A 11 3.52 -7.41 -18.91
C SER A 11 5.02 -7.12 -18.93
N MET A 12 5.40 -5.99 -18.35
CA MET A 12 6.80 -5.63 -18.07
C MET A 12 7.14 -5.70 -16.57
N SER A 13 6.20 -6.12 -15.74
CA SER A 13 6.36 -6.13 -14.28
C SER A 13 7.41 -7.11 -13.76
N ASP A 14 7.70 -8.15 -14.54
CA ASP A 14 8.69 -9.18 -14.26
C ASP A 14 10.12 -8.77 -14.66
N ILE A 15 10.25 -7.69 -15.45
CA ILE A 15 11.55 -7.22 -15.91
C ILE A 15 12.20 -6.34 -14.84
N ASN A 16 13.47 -6.63 -14.54
CA ASN A 16 14.23 -5.76 -13.67
C ASN A 16 14.69 -4.51 -14.43
N PRO A 17 14.31 -3.29 -13.99
CA PRO A 17 14.73 -2.05 -14.63
C PRO A 17 16.26 -1.89 -14.72
N GLU A 18 17.01 -2.50 -13.81
CA GLU A 18 18.49 -2.43 -13.82
C GLU A 18 19.12 -3.23 -14.97
N ASP A 19 18.36 -4.14 -15.60
CA ASP A 19 18.81 -4.94 -16.75
C ASP A 19 18.39 -4.33 -18.10
N ILE A 20 17.65 -3.23 -18.11
CA ILE A 20 17.20 -2.55 -19.33
C ILE A 20 18.33 -1.65 -19.86
N GLU A 21 18.65 -1.76 -21.15
CA GLU A 21 19.53 -0.85 -21.87
C GLU A 21 18.75 0.30 -22.52
N SER A 22 17.65 -0.02 -23.21
CA SER A 22 16.76 1.00 -23.79
C SER A 22 15.30 0.60 -23.76
N MET A 23 14.42 1.60 -23.77
CA MET A 23 12.98 1.45 -23.88
C MET A 23 12.46 2.44 -24.90
N ASP A 24 11.84 1.92 -25.97
CA ASP A 24 11.26 2.71 -27.04
C ASP A 24 9.75 2.49 -27.13
N VAL A 25 8.99 3.57 -27.32
CA VAL A 25 7.53 3.49 -27.41
C VAL A 25 7.10 3.83 -28.83
N LEU A 26 6.58 2.82 -29.55
CA LEU A 26 6.06 2.95 -30.90
C LEU A 26 4.56 3.24 -30.84
N LYS A 27 4.15 4.39 -31.40
CA LYS A 27 2.74 4.82 -31.42
C LYS A 27 2.21 5.03 -32.84
N ASP A 28 3.09 5.07 -33.84
CA ASP A 28 2.67 5.26 -35.21
C ASP A 28 2.21 3.94 -35.87
N ALA A 29 1.27 4.05 -36.79
CA ALA A 29 0.65 2.90 -37.45
C ALA A 29 1.64 2.06 -38.28
N GLY A 30 2.68 2.70 -38.86
CA GLY A 30 3.70 2.01 -39.65
C GLY A 30 4.57 1.09 -38.80
N ALA A 31 5.02 1.60 -37.65
CA ALA A 31 5.85 0.83 -36.73
C ALA A 31 5.06 -0.28 -36.02
N THR A 32 3.80 -0.02 -35.68
CA THR A 32 2.95 -1.01 -35.01
C THR A 32 2.43 -2.11 -35.92
N ALA A 33 2.38 -1.87 -37.24
CA ALA A 33 1.92 -2.85 -38.24
C ALA A 33 2.73 -4.18 -38.20
N LEU A 34 3.99 -4.14 -37.83
CA LEU A 34 4.84 -5.31 -37.69
C LEU A 34 4.37 -6.29 -36.59
N TYR A 35 3.59 -5.80 -35.64
CA TYR A 35 3.11 -6.56 -34.48
C TYR A 35 1.61 -6.90 -34.53
N GLY A 36 0.97 -6.59 -35.69
CA GLY A 36 -0.42 -6.95 -35.98
C GLY A 36 -1.45 -6.25 -35.09
N ALA A 37 -2.67 -6.79 -35.03
CA ALA A 37 -3.81 -6.17 -34.32
C ALA A 37 -3.59 -5.96 -32.82
N ARG A 38 -2.71 -6.75 -32.19
CA ARG A 38 -2.38 -6.59 -30.76
C ARG A 38 -1.62 -5.29 -30.46
N ALA A 39 -1.08 -4.63 -31.47
CA ALA A 39 -0.32 -3.40 -31.36
C ALA A 39 -1.17 -2.11 -31.55
N SER A 40 -2.49 -2.23 -31.66
CA SER A 40 -3.41 -1.09 -31.90
C SER A 40 -3.26 0.05 -30.89
N ASN A 41 -2.88 -0.24 -29.66
CA ASN A 41 -2.64 0.73 -28.58
C ASN A 41 -1.15 1.12 -28.43
N GLY A 42 -0.31 0.77 -29.41
CA GLY A 42 1.13 1.00 -29.37
C GLY A 42 1.92 -0.20 -28.87
N VAL A 43 3.23 -0.12 -29.04
CA VAL A 43 4.21 -1.15 -28.65
C VAL A 43 5.31 -0.52 -27.81
N ILE A 44 5.65 -1.15 -26.70
CA ILE A 44 6.82 -0.82 -25.89
C ILE A 44 7.90 -1.84 -26.24
N LEU A 45 8.98 -1.37 -26.85
CA LEU A 45 10.16 -2.19 -27.14
C LEU A 45 11.17 -2.02 -26.01
N ILE A 46 11.56 -3.13 -25.42
CA ILE A 46 12.58 -3.16 -24.37
C ILE A 46 13.77 -3.95 -24.89
N THR A 47 14.93 -3.31 -24.84
CA THR A 47 16.21 -3.98 -25.14
C THR A 47 16.95 -4.17 -23.83
N THR A 48 17.37 -5.40 -23.55
CA THR A 48 18.13 -5.72 -22.34
C THR A 48 19.63 -5.55 -22.57
N LYS A 49 20.36 -5.32 -21.49
CA LYS A 49 21.82 -5.12 -21.51
C LYS A 49 22.55 -6.33 -22.06
N ARG A 50 23.61 -6.07 -22.82
CA ARG A 50 24.47 -7.07 -23.41
C ARG A 50 25.94 -6.83 -23.06
N GLY A 51 26.76 -7.86 -23.12
CA GLY A 51 28.18 -7.73 -22.94
C GLY A 51 28.85 -6.97 -24.10
N LYS A 52 29.98 -6.34 -23.82
CA LYS A 52 30.80 -5.60 -24.78
C LYS A 52 32.19 -6.23 -24.87
N ALA A 53 32.74 -6.34 -26.09
CA ALA A 53 34.09 -6.85 -26.30
C ALA A 53 35.14 -5.90 -25.69
N GLY A 54 36.22 -6.47 -25.16
CA GLY A 54 37.33 -5.70 -24.57
C GLY A 54 36.99 -5.12 -23.17
N PHE A 55 35.83 -5.44 -22.61
CA PHE A 55 35.36 -4.92 -21.34
C PHE A 55 35.07 -6.05 -20.34
N ARG A 56 35.32 -5.80 -19.05
CA ARG A 56 34.89 -6.68 -17.97
C ARG A 56 34.46 -5.79 -16.80
N GLU A 57 33.26 -5.99 -16.36
CA GLU A 57 32.68 -5.19 -15.29
C GLU A 57 31.78 -6.06 -14.40
N ILE A 58 31.84 -5.82 -13.11
CA ILE A 58 30.91 -6.37 -12.12
C ILE A 58 30.34 -5.17 -11.37
N ASN A 59 29.04 -5.02 -11.38
CA ASN A 59 28.32 -3.98 -10.67
C ASN A 59 27.46 -4.60 -9.59
N PHE A 60 27.53 -4.04 -8.40
CA PHE A 60 26.61 -4.33 -7.31
C PHE A 60 25.90 -3.03 -6.90
N LYS A 61 24.59 -3.09 -6.83
CA LYS A 61 23.73 -1.98 -6.42
C LYS A 61 22.78 -2.43 -5.34
N ALA A 62 22.76 -1.69 -4.23
CA ALA A 62 21.82 -1.87 -3.14
C ALA A 62 21.04 -0.56 -2.92
N LYS A 63 19.73 -0.65 -2.84
CA LYS A 63 18.84 0.45 -2.48
C LYS A 63 18.01 0.03 -1.28
N LEU A 64 17.99 0.84 -0.25
CA LEU A 64 17.15 0.69 0.93
C LEU A 64 16.25 1.91 1.04
N GLY A 65 14.99 1.71 1.39
CA GLY A 65 14.03 2.78 1.50
C GLY A 65 13.10 2.60 2.69
N LEU A 66 12.60 3.72 3.18
CA LEU A 66 11.57 3.79 4.20
C LEU A 66 10.41 4.62 3.66
N SER A 67 9.21 4.08 3.71
CA SER A 67 7.99 4.77 3.31
C SER A 67 7.14 5.03 4.53
N TYR A 68 6.71 6.26 4.70
CA TYR A 68 5.90 6.69 5.84
C TYR A 68 4.47 6.96 5.39
N ALA A 69 3.51 6.51 6.19
CA ALA A 69 2.13 6.92 6.02
C ALA A 69 2.01 8.42 6.31
N ARG A 70 1.36 9.15 5.40
CA ARG A 70 1.05 10.57 5.62
C ARG A 70 -0.38 10.85 5.22
N THR A 71 -1.15 11.32 6.18
CA THR A 71 -2.47 11.88 5.96
C THR A 71 -2.35 13.41 5.85
N PRO A 72 -3.08 14.06 4.94
CA PRO A 72 -3.06 15.52 4.81
C PRO A 72 -3.81 16.24 5.94
N TYR A 73 -4.40 15.50 6.87
CA TYR A 73 -5.17 15.99 8.01
C TYR A 73 -4.90 15.13 9.23
N GLU A 74 -5.06 15.73 10.40
CA GLU A 74 -5.00 15.01 11.66
C GLU A 74 -6.40 14.51 12.03
N PHE A 75 -6.48 13.27 12.49
CA PHE A 75 -7.72 12.74 13.05
C PHE A 75 -7.92 13.28 14.45
N LEU A 76 -9.18 13.47 14.83
CA LEU A 76 -9.50 13.83 16.19
C LEU A 76 -9.09 12.70 17.15
N GLU A 77 -8.57 13.08 18.30
CA GLU A 77 -8.44 12.18 19.44
C GLU A 77 -9.82 11.58 19.80
N ALA A 78 -9.85 10.33 20.30
CA ALA A 78 -11.10 9.63 20.55
C ALA A 78 -12.05 10.41 21.47
N GLY A 79 -11.52 11.10 22.48
CA GLY A 79 -12.33 11.94 23.38
C GLY A 79 -13.00 13.10 22.67
N GLU A 80 -12.28 13.83 21.81
CA GLU A 80 -12.84 14.93 21.04
C GLU A 80 -13.84 14.45 19.98
N TYR A 81 -13.56 13.30 19.35
CA TYR A 81 -14.50 12.67 18.43
C TYR A 81 -15.82 12.30 19.13
N ILE A 82 -15.75 11.69 20.32
CA ILE A 82 -16.94 11.36 21.13
C ILE A 82 -17.75 12.61 21.43
N LYS A 83 -17.13 13.70 21.90
CA LYS A 83 -17.83 14.97 22.15
C LYS A 83 -18.53 15.50 20.90
N ALA A 84 -17.80 15.57 19.79
CA ALA A 84 -18.33 16.08 18.52
C ALA A 84 -19.53 15.26 18.06
N MET A 85 -19.42 13.93 18.08
CA MET A 85 -20.49 13.03 17.68
C MET A 85 -21.71 13.09 18.60
N ARG A 86 -21.49 13.14 19.91
CA ARG A 86 -22.60 13.30 20.87
C ARG A 86 -23.35 14.61 20.67
N LYS A 87 -22.61 15.72 20.46
CA LYS A 87 -23.22 17.01 20.16
C LYS A 87 -23.97 16.98 18.82
N ALA A 88 -23.40 16.43 17.77
CA ALA A 88 -24.05 16.32 16.47
C ALA A 88 -25.36 15.50 16.55
N HIS A 89 -25.35 14.39 17.28
CA HIS A 89 -26.55 13.57 17.48
C HIS A 89 -27.61 14.30 18.32
N TRP A 90 -27.19 15.05 19.32
CA TRP A 90 -28.08 15.89 20.10
C TRP A 90 -28.77 16.93 19.23
N ASP A 91 -27.99 17.69 18.47
CA ASP A 91 -28.49 18.78 17.64
C ASP A 91 -29.43 18.22 16.53
N ALA A 92 -29.12 17.07 15.94
CA ALA A 92 -29.96 16.41 14.96
C ALA A 92 -31.25 15.82 15.57
N GLY A 93 -31.18 15.31 16.78
CA GLY A 93 -32.31 14.68 17.46
C GLY A 93 -33.44 15.61 17.87
N HIS A 94 -33.15 16.88 17.99
CA HIS A 94 -34.17 17.91 18.36
C HIS A 94 -35.14 18.21 17.22
N LEU A 95 -34.93 17.69 16.04
CA LEU A 95 -35.68 18.05 14.83
C LEU A 95 -36.81 17.09 14.49
N PHE A 96 -37.02 16.02 15.24
CA PHE A 96 -37.99 15.00 14.88
C PHE A 96 -39.02 14.78 16.00
N GLN A 97 -40.29 15.14 15.72
CA GLN A 97 -41.44 14.71 16.50
C GLN A 97 -42.18 13.61 15.76
N ASP A 98 -42.56 12.54 16.45
CA ASP A 98 -43.42 11.54 15.86
C ASP A 98 -44.88 12.07 15.75
N LYS A 99 -45.76 11.27 15.11
CA LYS A 99 -47.18 11.62 14.94
C LYS A 99 -47.94 11.79 16.22
N ASP A 100 -47.40 11.34 17.33
CA ASP A 100 -48.00 11.46 18.68
C ASP A 100 -47.39 12.63 19.46
N GLY A 101 -46.56 13.46 18.82
CA GLY A 101 -45.93 14.62 19.41
C GLY A 101 -44.73 14.31 20.30
N ASN A 102 -44.26 13.07 20.33
CA ASN A 102 -43.08 12.68 21.09
C ASN A 102 -41.82 13.03 20.34
N THR A 103 -40.88 13.67 21.00
CA THR A 103 -39.55 13.91 20.39
C THR A 103 -38.80 12.59 20.30
N LYS A 104 -38.55 12.15 19.09
CA LYS A 104 -37.72 10.98 18.79
C LYS A 104 -36.45 11.41 18.10
N THR A 105 -35.37 10.75 18.46
CA THR A 105 -34.13 10.88 17.71
C THR A 105 -34.13 9.89 16.54
N TYR A 106 -33.43 10.18 15.51
CA TYR A 106 -33.24 9.29 14.34
C TYR A 106 -32.75 7.89 14.73
N TRP A 107 -32.18 7.73 15.91
CA TRP A 107 -31.49 6.55 16.42
C TRP A 107 -32.19 5.87 17.63
N GLY A 108 -33.42 6.18 17.88
CA GLY A 108 -34.17 5.61 18.97
C GLY A 108 -34.85 6.69 19.86
N ASN A 109 -35.37 6.28 21.00
CA ASN A 109 -35.95 7.23 21.88
C ASN A 109 -34.87 8.03 22.64
N TRP A 110 -35.22 9.25 22.97
CA TRP A 110 -34.37 10.19 23.68
C TRP A 110 -33.83 9.66 25.03
N GLU A 111 -34.62 8.89 25.71
CA GLU A 111 -34.27 8.28 26.99
C GLU A 111 -33.12 7.26 26.84
N SER A 112 -33.15 6.48 25.76
CA SER A 112 -32.06 5.56 25.44
C SER A 112 -30.75 6.28 25.12
N TYR A 113 -30.82 7.45 24.49
CA TYR A 113 -29.64 8.25 24.19
C TYR A 113 -29.01 8.84 25.46
N LEU A 114 -29.84 9.40 26.34
CA LEU A 114 -29.39 9.96 27.63
C LEU A 114 -28.85 8.89 28.57
N ASN A 115 -29.39 7.69 28.52
CA ASN A 115 -28.98 6.56 29.35
C ASN A 115 -27.87 5.68 28.75
N GLY A 116 -27.31 6.11 27.63
CA GLY A 116 -26.12 5.46 27.06
C GLY A 116 -26.37 4.14 26.34
N LYS A 117 -27.58 3.89 25.85
CA LYS A 117 -27.93 2.65 25.16
C LYS A 117 -27.83 2.73 23.63
N GLN A 118 -27.32 3.81 23.07
CA GLN A 118 -27.22 4.04 21.63
C GLN A 118 -25.78 4.06 21.12
N PRO A 119 -25.55 3.84 19.83
CA PRO A 119 -24.24 4.06 19.20
C PRO A 119 -23.72 5.46 19.54
N PHE A 120 -22.45 5.56 19.90
CA PHE A 120 -21.89 6.73 20.57
C PHE A 120 -22.56 7.10 21.90
N GLY A 121 -23.56 6.33 22.29
CA GLY A 121 -24.06 6.25 23.64
C GLY A 121 -23.09 5.37 24.42
N THR A 122 -23.08 5.61 25.67
CA THR A 122 -22.29 4.97 26.66
C THR A 122 -23.03 3.76 27.20
N GLY A 123 -23.21 2.75 26.36
CA GLY A 123 -23.78 1.47 26.81
C GLY A 123 -22.83 0.79 27.77
N ASN A 124 -23.27 0.50 28.98
CA ASN A 124 -22.49 -0.27 29.95
C ASN A 124 -22.54 -1.77 29.64
N ASN A 125 -22.25 -2.17 28.45
CA ASN A 125 -22.19 -3.57 28.11
C ASN A 125 -20.76 -4.05 28.27
N LEU A 126 -20.38 -4.38 29.50
CA LEU A 126 -19.06 -4.93 29.84
C LEU A 126 -18.80 -6.30 29.21
N ASP A 127 -19.86 -7.00 28.81
CA ASP A 127 -19.76 -8.34 28.19
C ASP A 127 -19.41 -8.27 26.70
N GLN A 128 -19.58 -7.12 26.08
CA GLN A 128 -19.14 -6.88 24.70
C GLN A 128 -17.85 -6.06 24.71
N ASP A 129 -16.86 -6.77 24.89
CA ASP A 129 -15.48 -6.49 24.70
C ASP A 129 -15.08 -5.17 24.08
N ILE A 130 -14.27 -4.50 24.77
CA ILE A 130 -13.01 -3.94 24.37
C ILE A 130 -13.04 -2.45 24.10
N TYR A 131 -14.04 -1.87 23.41
CA TYR A 131 -13.94 -0.48 22.95
C TYR A 131 -15.24 0.32 22.99
N SER A 132 -16.20 -0.11 23.77
CA SER A 132 -17.42 0.67 23.97
C SER A 132 -17.20 1.79 24.98
N THR A 133 -17.69 2.98 24.65
CA THR A 133 -17.76 4.08 25.60
C THR A 133 -18.77 3.78 26.68
N GLN A 134 -18.48 4.20 27.93
CA GLN A 134 -19.33 3.97 29.08
C GLN A 134 -19.40 5.25 29.92
N PHE A 135 -20.51 5.52 30.62
CA PHE A 135 -20.47 6.51 31.66
C PHE A 135 -19.66 5.99 32.85
N LEU A 136 -18.80 6.84 33.37
CA LEU A 136 -18.01 6.52 34.55
C LEU A 136 -18.93 6.29 35.75
N ASN A 137 -18.71 5.19 36.44
CA ASN A 137 -19.39 4.83 37.69
C ASN A 137 -18.42 4.07 38.62
N GLU A 138 -18.86 3.69 39.80
CA GLU A 138 -18.00 2.98 40.74
C GLU A 138 -17.59 1.60 40.26
N ASP A 139 -18.41 0.92 39.44
CA ASP A 139 -18.16 -0.44 38.97
C ASP A 139 -17.09 -0.48 37.86
N ASN A 140 -16.94 0.62 37.10
CA ASN A 140 -15.98 0.68 35.99
C ASN A 140 -14.79 1.60 36.23
N LYS A 141 -14.72 2.29 37.33
CA LYS A 141 -13.65 3.21 37.72
C LYS A 141 -12.25 2.59 37.72
N TYR A 142 -12.17 1.29 37.96
CA TYR A 142 -10.90 0.56 37.93
C TYR A 142 -10.23 0.58 36.54
N LEU A 143 -10.97 0.84 35.45
CA LEU A 143 -10.47 0.93 34.10
C LEU A 143 -9.51 2.12 33.91
N LEU A 144 -9.65 3.18 34.69
CA LEU A 144 -8.72 4.32 34.67
C LEU A 144 -7.29 3.86 34.96
N GLY A 145 -7.11 2.90 35.87
CA GLY A 145 -5.81 2.30 36.14
C GLY A 145 -5.28 1.37 35.06
N ARG A 146 -6.07 1.11 34.01
CA ARG A 146 -5.73 0.26 32.84
C ARG A 146 -5.58 1.04 31.54
N GLY A 147 -5.33 2.36 31.62
CA GLY A 147 -5.09 3.22 30.47
C GLY A 147 -6.36 3.73 29.78
N TRP A 148 -7.52 3.60 30.44
CA TRP A 148 -8.72 4.30 30.01
C TRP A 148 -8.68 5.74 30.49
N GLN A 149 -9.35 6.62 29.75
CA GLN A 149 -9.41 8.05 29.98
C GLN A 149 -10.87 8.48 30.14
N THR A 150 -11.10 9.72 30.59
CA THR A 150 -12.42 10.30 30.63
C THR A 150 -12.53 11.57 29.82
N VAL A 151 -13.73 11.83 29.36
CA VAL A 151 -14.12 13.08 28.72
C VAL A 151 -15.51 13.46 29.19
N THR A 152 -15.70 14.73 29.48
CA THR A 152 -17.01 15.26 29.94
C THR A 152 -17.98 15.28 28.77
N ASP A 153 -19.13 14.64 28.92
CA ASP A 153 -20.21 14.67 27.95
C ASP A 153 -20.79 16.11 27.87
N PRO A 154 -20.77 16.72 26.67
CA PRO A 154 -21.25 18.10 26.53
C PRO A 154 -22.75 18.26 26.74
N ILE A 155 -23.50 17.15 26.80
CA ILE A 155 -24.96 17.15 26.94
C ILE A 155 -25.39 16.96 28.41
N THR A 156 -24.87 15.91 29.04
CA THR A 156 -25.29 15.51 30.37
C THR A 156 -24.36 15.99 31.49
N GLY A 157 -23.15 16.46 31.13
CA GLY A 157 -22.10 16.81 32.08
C GLY A 157 -21.48 15.61 32.81
N LYS A 158 -21.88 14.38 32.47
CA LYS A 158 -21.29 13.17 33.05
C LYS A 158 -19.94 12.82 32.37
N GLU A 159 -19.08 12.15 33.12
CA GLU A 159 -17.83 11.65 32.60
C GLU A 159 -18.07 10.38 31.75
N ILE A 160 -17.60 10.40 30.50
CA ILE A 160 -17.57 9.26 29.58
C ILE A 160 -16.20 8.62 29.69
N LEU A 161 -16.18 7.35 30.00
CA LEU A 161 -14.97 6.53 30.02
C LEU A 161 -14.73 6.00 28.61
N TYR A 162 -13.53 6.16 28.10
CA TYR A 162 -13.13 5.68 26.77
C TYR A 162 -11.66 5.22 26.77
N LYS A 163 -11.30 4.47 25.77
CA LYS A 163 -9.91 4.10 25.51
C LYS A 163 -9.50 4.61 24.14
N ASN A 164 -8.45 5.40 24.11
CA ASN A 164 -7.85 5.82 22.85
C ASN A 164 -7.08 4.64 22.26
N THR A 165 -7.41 4.25 21.04
CA THR A 165 -6.74 3.17 20.31
C THR A 165 -6.14 3.77 19.06
N ASP A 166 -4.83 3.69 18.97
CA ASP A 166 -4.10 4.04 17.76
C ASP A 166 -4.29 2.91 16.73
N VAL A 167 -5.29 3.09 15.88
CA VAL A 167 -5.66 2.11 14.84
C VAL A 167 -4.57 2.00 13.79
N ASP A 168 -3.87 3.09 13.52
CA ASP A 168 -2.80 3.14 12.51
C ASP A 168 -1.64 2.25 12.91
N LYS A 169 -1.29 2.22 14.18
CA LYS A 169 -0.25 1.33 14.72
C LYS A 169 -0.51 -0.16 14.46
N TYR A 170 -1.77 -0.56 14.35
CA TYR A 170 -2.13 -1.96 14.10
C TYR A 170 -2.33 -2.28 12.62
N ASN A 171 -2.62 -1.27 11.82
CA ASN A 171 -2.98 -1.45 10.42
C ASN A 171 -1.92 -0.97 9.44
N LEU A 172 -0.95 -0.20 9.91
CA LEU A 172 0.08 0.38 9.04
C LEU A 172 1.48 -0.05 9.47
N ASN A 173 2.30 -0.34 8.46
CA ASN A 173 3.75 -0.37 8.58
C ASN A 173 4.25 1.07 8.45
N ASP A 174 4.58 1.70 9.55
CA ASP A 174 5.08 3.07 9.55
C ASP A 174 6.35 3.20 10.41
N PRO A 175 7.52 3.09 9.78
CA PRO A 175 7.77 3.03 8.34
C PRO A 175 7.61 1.64 7.71
N ALA A 176 7.15 1.59 6.45
CA ALA A 176 7.23 0.42 5.60
C ALA A 176 8.63 0.33 4.96
N PHE A 177 9.24 -0.84 4.98
CA PHE A 177 10.62 -1.06 4.53
C PHE A 177 10.67 -1.54 3.08
N SER A 178 11.63 -1.03 2.31
CA SER A 178 11.93 -1.52 0.98
C SER A 178 13.42 -1.80 0.79
N GLN A 179 13.70 -2.84 0.04
CA GLN A 179 15.06 -3.26 -0.29
C GLN A 179 15.13 -3.74 -1.73
N ASP A 180 16.20 -3.37 -2.42
CA ASP A 180 16.46 -3.74 -3.79
C ASP A 180 17.97 -4.01 -3.94
N TYR A 181 18.31 -5.23 -4.30
CA TYR A 181 19.69 -5.68 -4.51
C TYR A 181 19.85 -6.18 -5.92
N ASN A 182 20.85 -5.66 -6.62
CA ASN A 182 21.16 -6.05 -7.97
C ASN A 182 22.65 -6.30 -8.11
N ILE A 183 23.01 -7.43 -8.68
CA ILE A 183 24.36 -7.73 -9.10
C ILE A 183 24.35 -8.10 -10.58
N ASN A 184 25.21 -7.48 -11.34
CA ASN A 184 25.38 -7.84 -12.74
C ASN A 184 26.86 -7.91 -13.13
N MET A 185 27.12 -8.75 -14.12
CA MET A 185 28.43 -8.90 -14.72
C MET A 185 28.31 -8.82 -16.24
N SER A 186 29.21 -8.11 -16.86
CA SER A 186 29.33 -8.03 -18.32
C SER A 186 30.77 -8.16 -18.75
N GLY A 187 30.96 -8.71 -19.94
CA GLY A 187 32.29 -8.82 -20.48
C GLY A 187 32.32 -9.49 -21.85
N GLY A 188 33.52 -9.62 -22.39
CA GLY A 188 33.72 -10.30 -23.63
C GLY A 188 35.04 -9.99 -24.33
N ASN A 189 35.22 -10.65 -25.44
CA ASN A 189 36.33 -10.46 -26.38
C ASN A 189 35.80 -10.50 -27.82
N ASP A 190 36.67 -10.49 -28.80
CA ASP A 190 36.32 -10.49 -30.24
C ASP A 190 35.55 -11.74 -30.68
N ARG A 191 35.57 -12.81 -29.89
CA ARG A 191 34.85 -14.05 -30.16
C ARG A 191 33.53 -14.20 -29.45
N GLY A 192 33.37 -13.53 -28.31
CA GLY A 192 32.12 -13.66 -27.56
C GLY A 192 31.95 -12.64 -26.48
N THR A 193 30.70 -12.30 -26.21
CA THR A 193 30.29 -11.36 -25.17
C THR A 193 29.23 -11.99 -24.29
N TYR A 194 29.19 -11.57 -23.04
CA TYR A 194 28.21 -12.05 -22.08
C TYR A 194 27.75 -10.93 -21.16
N TYR A 195 26.50 -11.03 -20.74
CA TYR A 195 25.88 -10.28 -19.64
C TYR A 195 25.11 -11.27 -18.77
N ALA A 196 25.23 -11.14 -17.48
CA ALA A 196 24.42 -11.88 -16.52
C ALA A 196 24.01 -10.95 -15.36
N GLY A 197 22.75 -10.99 -14.97
CA GLY A 197 22.19 -10.19 -13.89
C GLY A 197 21.34 -11.04 -12.95
N LEU A 198 21.43 -10.72 -11.67
CA LEU A 198 20.60 -11.24 -10.59
C LEU A 198 20.02 -10.04 -9.83
N GLY A 199 18.73 -10.07 -9.57
CA GLY A 199 18.05 -9.05 -8.80
C GLY A 199 17.11 -9.62 -7.75
N TYR A 200 17.06 -8.98 -6.61
CA TYR A 200 16.08 -9.20 -5.58
C TYR A 200 15.47 -7.86 -5.17
N ASN A 201 14.17 -7.78 -5.23
CA ASN A 201 13.41 -6.61 -4.78
C ASN A 201 12.32 -7.06 -3.81
N ARG A 202 12.25 -6.41 -2.66
CA ARG A 202 11.15 -6.55 -1.72
C ARG A 202 10.72 -5.17 -1.26
N GLN A 203 9.44 -4.92 -1.36
CA GLN A 203 8.82 -3.66 -0.93
C GLN A 203 7.62 -3.98 -0.06
N GLU A 204 7.69 -3.60 1.20
CA GLU A 204 6.53 -3.64 2.10
C GLU A 204 5.56 -2.52 1.74
N GLY A 205 4.29 -2.84 1.74
CA GLY A 205 3.23 -1.84 1.64
C GLY A 205 2.99 -1.12 2.96
N VAL A 206 2.47 0.09 2.88
CA VAL A 206 2.04 0.83 4.08
C VAL A 206 0.97 0.06 4.85
N PRO A 207 -0.09 -0.52 4.24
CA PRO A 207 -0.97 -1.43 4.96
C PRO A 207 -0.22 -2.70 5.40
N VAL A 208 -0.42 -3.14 6.67
CA VAL A 208 0.21 -4.36 7.19
C VAL A 208 -0.17 -5.59 6.34
N ASN A 209 0.72 -6.59 6.31
CA ASN A 209 0.55 -7.82 5.54
C ASN A 209 0.44 -7.64 4.02
N THR A 210 0.83 -6.48 3.50
CA THR A 210 0.98 -6.26 2.07
C THR A 210 2.44 -6.10 1.71
N PHE A 211 2.86 -6.78 0.66
CA PHE A 211 4.21 -6.66 0.14
C PHE A 211 4.27 -7.06 -1.33
N TYR A 212 5.27 -6.54 -2.01
CA TYR A 212 5.69 -6.99 -3.33
C TYR A 212 7.07 -7.61 -3.23
N GLU A 213 7.30 -8.74 -3.86
CA GLU A 213 8.58 -9.42 -3.90
C GLU A 213 8.87 -9.91 -5.32
N ARG A 214 10.10 -9.69 -5.78
CA ARG A 214 10.55 -10.14 -7.10
C ARG A 214 11.97 -10.64 -7.04
N TYR A 215 12.17 -11.81 -7.61
CA TYR A 215 13.47 -12.36 -7.98
C TYR A 215 13.59 -12.24 -9.50
N SER A 216 14.71 -11.76 -9.98
CA SER A 216 14.98 -11.64 -11.41
C SER A 216 16.33 -12.26 -11.75
N PHE A 217 16.36 -12.91 -12.90
CA PHE A 217 17.55 -13.47 -13.47
C PHE A 217 17.56 -13.17 -14.97
N ILE A 218 18.70 -12.73 -15.48
CA ILE A 218 18.90 -12.52 -16.90
C ILE A 218 20.28 -13.01 -17.32
N THR A 219 20.37 -13.62 -18.49
CA THR A 219 21.66 -13.89 -19.15
C THR A 219 21.53 -13.69 -20.63
N ASN A 220 22.48 -12.94 -21.20
CA ASN A 220 22.62 -12.68 -22.60
C ASN A 220 24.04 -13.07 -23.01
N ALA A 221 24.17 -13.96 -23.97
CA ALA A 221 25.45 -14.38 -24.50
C ALA A 221 25.45 -14.35 -26.03
N SER A 222 26.55 -13.93 -26.63
CA SER A 222 26.81 -13.99 -28.07
C SER A 222 28.16 -14.61 -28.30
N TYR A 223 28.21 -15.57 -29.20
CA TYR A 223 29.46 -16.25 -29.53
C TYR A 223 29.61 -16.45 -31.05
N LYS A 224 30.73 -16.00 -31.58
CA LYS A 224 31.10 -16.13 -32.98
C LYS A 224 31.71 -17.53 -33.21
N ILE A 225 30.90 -18.43 -33.73
CA ILE A 225 31.30 -19.83 -34.02
C ILE A 225 32.26 -19.87 -35.19
N ALA A 226 31.94 -19.10 -36.25
CA ALA A 226 32.77 -18.93 -37.44
C ALA A 226 32.62 -17.48 -37.93
N ASP A 227 33.42 -17.02 -38.87
CA ASP A 227 33.34 -15.66 -39.41
C ASP A 227 31.98 -15.32 -40.02
N TRP A 228 31.28 -16.32 -40.49
CA TRP A 228 29.93 -16.21 -41.07
C TRP A 228 28.81 -16.66 -40.16
N LEU A 229 29.12 -17.14 -38.91
CA LEU A 229 28.10 -17.69 -38.00
C LEU A 229 28.29 -17.18 -36.58
N THR A 230 27.31 -16.46 -36.10
CA THR A 230 27.20 -16.01 -34.69
C THR A 230 25.99 -16.63 -34.04
N SER A 231 26.17 -17.23 -32.88
CA SER A 231 25.07 -17.70 -32.01
C SER A 231 24.77 -16.65 -30.94
N THR A 232 23.49 -16.33 -30.72
CA THR A 232 23.04 -15.43 -29.67
C THR A 232 21.99 -16.14 -28.82
N SER A 233 22.16 -16.12 -27.52
CA SER A 233 21.23 -16.69 -26.54
C SER A 233 20.80 -15.61 -25.55
N SER A 234 19.52 -15.55 -25.26
CA SER A 234 18.92 -14.68 -24.23
C SER A 234 17.96 -15.51 -23.37
N LEU A 235 18.11 -15.38 -22.09
CA LEU A 235 17.22 -15.98 -21.07
C LEU A 235 16.90 -14.94 -20.02
N ASN A 236 15.62 -14.78 -19.72
CA ASN A 236 15.12 -13.88 -18.68
C ASN A 236 13.78 -14.38 -18.11
#